data_972ff67a07cff8eaee2adec72ca3361c
#
_entry.id   972ff67a07cff8eaee2adec72ca3361c
#
_cell.length_a   1.000
_cell.length_b   1.000
_cell.length_c   1.000
_cell.angle_alpha   90.00
_cell.angle_beta   90.00
_cell.angle_gamma   90.00
#
_symmetry.space_group_name_H-M   'P 1'
#
loop_
_entity.id
_entity.type
_entity.pdbx_description
1 polymer ?
#
loop_
_entity_poly.entity_id
_entity_poly.type
_entity_poly.pdbx_seq_one_letter_code
_entity_poly.pdbx_strand_id
1 'polypeptide(L)' 'MTVEALINELSKIEDKTMEVYFPYSHGTQENGKPLNVDSVSVFDDCVVIY' A
#
# COMPACT_ATOMS: atom_id res chain seq x y z
N MET A 1 -2.05 6.23 -7.00
CA MET A 1 -0.58 6.38 -6.76
C MET A 1 0.18 5.74 -7.90
N THR A 2 1.22 6.37 -8.36
CA THR A 2 2.07 5.80 -9.41
C THR A 2 3.11 4.85 -8.81
N VAL A 3 3.75 4.05 -9.68
CA VAL A 3 4.85 3.18 -9.23
C VAL A 3 5.96 4.01 -8.58
N GLU A 4 6.32 5.14 -9.21
CA GLU A 4 7.36 6.02 -8.67
C GLU A 4 6.99 6.55 -7.29
N ALA A 5 5.76 7.00 -7.12
CA ALA A 5 5.30 7.52 -5.84
C ALA A 5 5.31 6.43 -4.76
N LEU A 6 4.89 5.21 -5.11
CA LEU A 6 4.89 4.10 -4.16
C LEU A 6 6.33 3.72 -3.77
N ILE A 7 7.23 3.67 -4.73
CA ILE A 7 8.64 3.39 -4.44
C ILE A 7 9.20 4.44 -3.49
N ASN A 8 8.89 5.72 -3.72
CA ASN A 8 9.37 6.80 -2.86
C ASN A 8 8.83 6.66 -1.44
N GLU A 9 7.57 6.32 -1.30
CA GLU A 9 6.96 6.16 0.02
C GLU A 9 7.53 4.95 0.76
N LEU A 10 7.71 3.83 0.09
CA LEU A 10 8.28 2.65 0.70
C LEU A 10 9.76 2.82 1.04
N SER A 11 10.47 3.63 0.27
CA SER A 11 11.90 3.89 0.52
C SER A 11 12.15 4.62 1.83
N LYS A 12 11.15 5.33 2.34
CA LYS A 12 11.26 6.04 3.63
C LYS A 12 11.20 5.10 4.82
N ILE A 13 10.76 3.87 4.62
CA ILE A 13 10.62 2.87 5.67
C ILE A 13 11.96 2.21 5.90
N GLU A 14 12.47 2.26 7.14
CA GLU A 14 13.77 1.68 7.46
C GLU A 14 13.76 0.17 7.43
N ASP A 15 12.73 -0.45 7.99
CA ASP A 15 12.63 -1.90 8.08
C ASP A 15 11.88 -2.43 6.85
N LYS A 16 12.63 -2.93 5.90
CA LYS A 16 12.07 -3.46 4.65
C LYS A 16 11.49 -4.88 4.81
N THR A 17 11.57 -5.45 6.01
CA THR A 17 11.01 -6.78 6.26
C THR A 17 9.58 -6.73 6.78
N MET A 18 9.03 -5.54 7.01
CA MET A 18 7.67 -5.38 7.47
C MET A 18 6.68 -5.87 6.43
N GLU A 19 5.61 -6.51 6.90
CA GLU A 19 4.55 -6.98 6.01
C GLU A 19 3.72 -5.80 5.50
N VAL A 20 3.24 -5.93 4.29
CA VAL A 20 2.37 -4.94 3.66
C VAL A 20 0.95 -5.50 3.61
N TYR A 21 0.00 -4.73 4.12
CA TYR A 21 -1.41 -5.13 4.14
C TYR A 21 -2.25 -4.16 3.33
N PHE A 22 -3.33 -4.69 2.80
CA PHE A 22 -4.35 -3.93 2.11
C PHE A 22 -5.66 -4.09 2.90
N PRO A 23 -6.31 -3.00 3.34
CA PRO A 23 -7.43 -3.11 4.26
C PRO A 23 -8.73 -3.61 3.60
N TYR A 24 -8.78 -3.70 2.28
CA TYR A 24 -9.97 -4.14 1.57
C TYR A 24 -9.84 -5.60 1.18
N SER A 25 -10.88 -6.38 1.43
CA SER A 25 -10.81 -7.82 1.22
C SER A 25 -10.70 -8.21 -0.25
N HIS A 26 -11.14 -7.38 -1.16
CA HIS A 26 -11.15 -7.73 -2.58
C HIS A 26 -10.11 -7.01 -3.43
N GLY A 27 -9.78 -5.78 -3.09
CA GLY A 27 -8.84 -4.99 -3.87
C GLY A 27 -9.31 -4.62 -5.27
N THR A 28 -10.60 -4.77 -5.56
CA THR A 28 -11.16 -4.44 -6.86
C THR A 28 -12.44 -3.64 -6.70
N GLN A 29 -12.77 -2.87 -7.71
CA GLN A 29 -14.03 -2.15 -7.77
C GLN A 29 -15.14 -3.06 -8.30
N GLU A 30 -16.39 -2.59 -8.13
CA GLU A 30 -17.57 -3.37 -8.53
C GLU A 30 -17.57 -3.75 -10.01
N ASN A 31 -16.96 -2.99 -10.87
CA ASN A 31 -16.89 -3.31 -12.30
C ASN A 31 -15.67 -4.15 -12.67
N GLY A 32 -15.00 -4.73 -11.69
CA GLY A 32 -13.86 -5.61 -11.91
C GLY A 32 -12.53 -4.92 -12.09
N LYS A 33 -12.48 -3.60 -12.04
CA LYS A 33 -11.22 -2.87 -12.15
C LYS A 33 -10.49 -2.82 -10.81
N PRO A 34 -9.15 -2.89 -10.81
CA PRO A 34 -8.40 -2.77 -9.57
C PRO A 34 -8.57 -1.39 -8.94
N LEU A 35 -8.53 -1.36 -7.61
CA LEU A 35 -8.52 -0.11 -6.88
C LEU A 35 -7.15 0.56 -6.98
N ASN A 36 -7.16 1.88 -7.11
CA ASN A 36 -5.94 2.66 -7.13
C ASN A 36 -5.47 2.90 -5.69
N VAL A 37 -4.17 2.70 -5.46
CA VAL A 37 -3.57 3.00 -4.15
C VAL A 37 -3.31 4.50 -4.06
N ASP A 38 -3.81 5.11 -2.99
CA ASP A 38 -3.67 6.55 -2.77
C ASP A 38 -2.65 6.89 -1.69
N SER A 39 -2.48 6.02 -0.70
CA SER A 39 -1.67 6.35 0.47
C SER A 39 -0.95 5.12 1.03
N VAL A 40 0.09 5.40 1.80
CA VAL A 40 0.85 4.40 2.53
C VAL A 40 0.92 4.85 3.99
N SER A 41 0.52 3.98 4.91
CA SER A 41 0.63 4.23 6.34
C SER A 41 1.54 3.21 6.99
N VAL A 42 2.37 3.68 7.91
CA VAL A 42 3.33 2.82 8.62
C VAL A 42 2.87 2.67 10.06
N PHE A 43 2.74 1.44 10.50
CA PHE A 43 2.45 1.10 11.88
C PHE A 43 3.68 0.46 12.51
N ASP A 44 3.58 0.08 13.80
CA ASP A 44 4.74 -0.44 14.51
C ASP A 44 5.33 -1.69 13.89
N ASP A 45 4.49 -2.56 13.35
CA ASP A 45 4.92 -3.86 12.85
C ASP A 45 4.48 -4.16 11.42
N CYS A 46 3.84 -3.20 10.76
CA CYS A 46 3.34 -3.44 9.40
C CYS A 46 3.14 -2.13 8.63
N VAL A 47 2.93 -2.29 7.35
CA VAL A 47 2.64 -1.19 6.43
C VAL A 47 1.28 -1.46 5.81
N VAL A 48 0.43 -0.44 5.73
CA VAL A 48 -0.88 -0.56 5.10
C VAL A 48 -0.93 0.38 3.91
N ILE A 49 -1.32 -0.15 2.77
CA ILE A 49 -1.57 0.65 1.56
C ILE A 49 -3.09 0.78 1.37
N TYR A 50 -3.53 1.95 0.93
CA TYR A 50 -4.97 2.18 0.73
C TYR A 50 -5.27 3.34 -0.20
#